data_f6e4e73e4bf612a6b6a460e3496de5aa
#
_entry.id   f6e4e73e4bf612a6b6a460e3496de5aa
#
_cell.length_a   1.000
_cell.length_b   1.000
_cell.length_c   1.000
_cell.angle_alpha   90.00
_cell.angle_beta   90.00
_cell.angle_gamma   90.00
#
_symmetry.space_group_name_H-M   'P 1'
#
loop_
_entity.id
_entity.type
_entity.pdbx_description
1 polymer ?
#
loop_
_entity_poly.entity_id
_entity_poly.type
_entity_poly.pdbx_seq_one_letter_code
_entity_poly.pdbx_strand_id
1 'polypeptide(L)'
;MTRRGYGASSHPDSGYSERRLAQDVLQVLDSLNLQKPVLVGHSMAGEELTRIGDEHSDRIAGLVYLDAASDPKDFPASSPAYMELFSKLPEGRKSDPPPSTSDRKSFVAYREWQMRSGKAPFPESELRNMFAANADGSVGEYKASTPAIHKAIGEGAEKRDYSNIRVPILSFFSWSCSKELSGKYVCIKHPHRNADIRLRPEYKPKKAEERAAMKAFNDATLAYVNRWNDNLLRAPGGVRLVDLPGADHYVFISNREDVLNEMRVFLSRLR
;
A
#
# COMPACT_ATOMS: atom_id res chain seq x y z
N MET A 1 -4.92 -6.19 14.43
CA MET A 1 -5.72 -5.08 14.96
C MET A 1 -6.44 -4.38 13.81
N THR A 2 -7.71 -3.99 13.98
CA THR A 2 -8.43 -3.15 13.01
C THR A 2 -8.33 -1.69 13.45
N ARG A 3 -7.93 -0.81 12.53
CA ARG A 3 -7.77 0.63 12.79
C ARG A 3 -9.11 1.27 13.15
N ARG A 4 -9.08 2.30 14.00
CA ARG A 4 -10.17 3.26 14.22
C ARG A 4 -10.79 3.70 12.89
N GLY A 5 -12.11 3.73 12.80
CA GLY A 5 -12.84 4.08 11.59
C GLY A 5 -12.92 2.99 10.52
N TYR A 6 -12.49 1.76 10.84
CA TYR A 6 -12.54 0.62 9.93
C TYR A 6 -13.23 -0.60 10.54
N GLY A 7 -14.01 -1.30 9.73
CA GLY A 7 -14.62 -2.57 10.06
C GLY A 7 -15.43 -2.53 11.36
N ALA A 8 -15.12 -3.41 12.30
CA ALA A 8 -15.79 -3.50 13.61
C ALA A 8 -15.25 -2.53 14.68
N SER A 9 -14.19 -1.76 14.38
CA SER A 9 -13.71 -0.73 15.29
C SER A 9 -14.65 0.47 15.31
N SER A 10 -14.60 1.27 16.39
CA SER A 10 -15.40 2.49 16.50
C SER A 10 -15.12 3.47 15.37
N HIS A 11 -16.16 4.19 14.94
CA HIS A 11 -16.13 5.21 13.88
C HIS A 11 -16.45 6.60 14.49
N PRO A 12 -15.57 7.18 15.32
CA PRO A 12 -15.80 8.49 15.92
C PRO A 12 -15.65 9.59 14.86
N ASP A 13 -16.21 10.76 15.13
CA ASP A 13 -16.15 11.93 14.23
C ASP A 13 -14.75 12.59 14.17
N SER A 14 -13.82 12.20 15.05
CA SER A 14 -12.49 12.78 15.15
C SER A 14 -11.43 11.78 15.66
N GLY A 15 -10.18 12.24 15.76
CA GLY A 15 -9.09 11.42 16.28
C GLY A 15 -8.41 10.58 15.19
N TYR A 16 -8.29 11.13 13.98
CA TYR A 16 -7.67 10.47 12.83
C TYR A 16 -6.27 11.02 12.51
N SER A 17 -5.66 11.80 13.43
CA SER A 17 -4.26 12.18 13.26
C SER A 17 -3.34 10.95 13.39
N GLU A 18 -2.23 10.95 12.68
CA GLU A 18 -1.20 9.90 12.72
C GLU A 18 -0.79 9.57 14.17
N ARG A 19 -0.54 10.59 14.98
CA ARG A 19 -0.20 10.44 16.40
C ARG A 19 -1.30 9.72 17.20
N ARG A 20 -2.57 10.07 16.96
CA ARG A 20 -3.69 9.40 17.66
C ARG A 20 -3.83 7.94 17.24
N LEU A 21 -3.67 7.67 15.95
CA LEU A 21 -3.73 6.29 15.43
C LEU A 21 -2.56 5.43 15.97
N ALA A 22 -1.37 6.00 16.08
CA ALA A 22 -0.22 5.35 16.73
C ALA A 22 -0.48 5.06 18.23
N GLN A 23 -1.11 6.00 18.95
CA GLN A 23 -1.52 5.79 20.35
C GLN A 23 -2.51 4.64 20.49
N ASP A 24 -3.47 4.48 19.56
CA ASP A 24 -4.40 3.34 19.60
C ASP A 24 -3.65 2.01 19.49
N VAL A 25 -2.60 1.94 18.66
CA VAL A 25 -1.73 0.73 18.58
C VAL A 25 -1.02 0.49 19.90
N LEU A 26 -0.40 1.51 20.49
CA LEU A 26 0.30 1.39 21.77
C LEU A 26 -0.64 0.94 22.90
N GLN A 27 -1.87 1.45 22.95
CA GLN A 27 -2.88 1.01 23.92
C GLN A 27 -3.23 -0.47 23.75
N VAL A 28 -3.28 -0.99 22.52
CA VAL A 28 -3.48 -2.42 22.27
C VAL A 28 -2.28 -3.23 22.77
N LEU A 29 -1.05 -2.77 22.54
CA LEU A 29 0.15 -3.44 23.06
C LEU A 29 0.10 -3.53 24.60
N ASP A 30 -0.26 -2.43 25.26
CA ASP A 30 -0.38 -2.37 26.73
C ASP A 30 -1.48 -3.31 27.25
N SER A 31 -2.65 -3.26 26.61
CA SER A 31 -3.81 -4.08 27.01
C SER A 31 -3.54 -5.58 26.87
N LEU A 32 -2.71 -5.97 25.92
CA LEU A 32 -2.31 -7.35 25.67
C LEU A 32 -1.00 -7.74 26.34
N ASN A 33 -0.37 -6.85 27.11
CA ASN A 33 0.94 -7.03 27.75
C ASN A 33 2.03 -7.50 26.78
N LEU A 34 2.00 -7.00 25.52
CA LEU A 34 2.98 -7.37 24.51
C LEU A 34 4.31 -6.63 24.75
N GLN A 35 5.34 -7.40 25.02
CA GLN A 35 6.69 -6.88 25.29
C GLN A 35 7.49 -6.90 23.98
N LYS A 36 7.87 -5.72 23.49
CA LYS A 36 8.68 -5.52 22.29
C LYS A 36 8.23 -6.38 21.09
N PRO A 37 6.97 -6.28 20.64
CA PRO A 37 6.54 -7.00 19.45
C PRO A 37 7.18 -6.42 18.18
N VAL A 38 7.20 -7.21 17.12
CA VAL A 38 7.41 -6.70 15.76
C VAL A 38 6.07 -6.20 15.24
N LEU A 39 6.04 -4.96 14.79
CA LEU A 39 4.85 -4.38 14.17
C LEU A 39 4.88 -4.58 12.66
N VAL A 40 3.78 -5.05 12.10
CA VAL A 40 3.61 -5.28 10.66
C VAL A 40 2.45 -4.45 10.16
N GLY A 41 2.67 -3.64 9.14
CA GLY A 41 1.63 -2.78 8.59
C GLY A 41 1.65 -2.72 7.06
N HIS A 42 0.44 -2.62 6.50
CA HIS A 42 0.22 -2.52 5.06
C HIS A 42 -0.30 -1.13 4.70
N SER A 43 0.21 -0.55 3.59
CA SER A 43 -0.33 0.68 3.01
C SER A 43 -0.32 1.85 4.02
N MET A 44 -1.45 2.46 4.31
CA MET A 44 -1.60 3.57 5.27
C MET A 44 -1.12 3.23 6.69
N ALA A 45 -1.06 1.95 7.09
CA ALA A 45 -0.53 1.57 8.39
C ALA A 45 0.97 1.92 8.57
N GLY A 46 1.66 2.22 7.48
CA GLY A 46 3.00 2.77 7.54
C GLY A 46 3.09 4.09 8.30
N GLU A 47 2.00 4.84 8.43
CA GLU A 47 1.93 6.07 9.21
C GLU A 47 2.14 5.77 10.70
N GLU A 48 1.32 4.87 11.25
CA GLU A 48 1.46 4.44 12.64
C GLU A 48 2.79 3.76 12.92
N LEU A 49 3.25 2.91 11.99
CA LEU A 49 4.56 2.24 12.14
C LEU A 49 5.69 3.24 12.24
N THR A 50 5.74 4.25 11.36
CA THR A 50 6.78 5.26 11.35
C THR A 50 6.73 6.07 12.63
N ARG A 51 5.54 6.52 13.06
CA ARG A 51 5.37 7.29 14.28
C ARG A 51 5.79 6.52 15.54
N ILE A 52 5.41 5.24 15.64
CA ILE A 52 5.81 4.39 16.77
C ILE A 52 7.32 4.14 16.73
N GLY A 53 7.88 3.90 15.56
CA GLY A 53 9.33 3.73 15.41
C GLY A 53 10.12 4.97 15.80
N ASP A 54 9.64 6.14 15.42
CA ASP A 54 10.28 7.43 15.72
C ASP A 54 10.22 7.78 17.23
N GLU A 55 9.04 7.68 17.84
CA GLU A 55 8.79 8.15 19.22
C GLU A 55 8.93 7.05 20.28
N HIS A 56 8.81 5.76 19.91
CA HIS A 56 8.70 4.62 20.82
C HIS A 56 9.49 3.40 20.37
N SER A 57 10.70 3.59 19.79
CA SER A 57 11.58 2.50 19.37
C SER A 57 11.90 1.51 20.50
N ASP A 58 11.91 1.95 21.75
CA ASP A 58 12.15 1.13 22.93
C ASP A 58 11.00 0.14 23.24
N ARG A 59 9.81 0.39 22.72
CA ARG A 59 8.60 -0.41 22.92
C ARG A 59 8.44 -1.56 21.94
N ILE A 60 9.23 -1.62 20.88
CA ILE A 60 9.11 -2.58 19.77
C ILE A 60 10.45 -3.26 19.46
N ALA A 61 10.41 -4.42 18.81
CA ALA A 61 11.61 -5.15 18.39
C ALA A 61 11.99 -4.89 16.93
N GLY A 62 11.04 -4.46 16.10
CA GLY A 62 11.26 -4.21 14.68
C GLY A 62 9.99 -3.78 13.96
N LEU A 63 10.14 -3.31 12.73
CA LEU A 63 9.08 -2.83 11.87
C LEU A 63 9.08 -3.58 10.53
N VAL A 64 7.90 -3.95 10.05
CA VAL A 64 7.72 -4.54 8.72
C VAL A 64 6.70 -3.73 7.93
N TYR A 65 7.16 -3.10 6.85
CA TYR A 65 6.33 -2.32 5.93
C TYR A 65 5.94 -3.19 4.73
N LEU A 66 4.68 -3.52 4.60
CA LEU A 66 4.12 -4.24 3.46
C LEU A 66 3.58 -3.23 2.44
N ASP A 67 4.43 -2.77 1.53
CA ASP A 67 4.14 -1.68 0.59
C ASP A 67 3.58 -0.42 1.28
N ALA A 68 4.21 -0.02 2.37
CA ALA A 68 3.72 0.95 3.34
C ALA A 68 4.68 2.12 3.64
N ALA A 69 5.85 2.17 2.99
CA ALA A 69 6.88 3.17 3.28
C ALA A 69 6.85 4.40 2.34
N SER A 70 5.75 4.60 1.58
CA SER A 70 5.53 5.82 0.81
C SER A 70 5.25 7.02 1.73
N ASP A 71 5.71 8.21 1.36
CA ASP A 71 5.46 9.42 2.12
C ASP A 71 4.13 10.07 1.67
N PRO A 72 3.11 10.19 2.55
CA PRO A 72 1.82 10.77 2.19
C PRO A 72 1.90 12.27 1.88
N LYS A 73 2.91 12.99 2.37
CA LYS A 73 3.13 14.43 2.09
C LYS A 73 4.03 14.69 0.89
N ASP A 74 4.78 13.68 0.44
CA ASP A 74 5.55 13.72 -0.83
C ASP A 74 4.90 12.77 -1.85
N PHE A 75 3.58 12.89 -2.03
CA PHE A 75 2.84 11.95 -2.86
C PHE A 75 2.70 12.48 -4.30
N PRO A 76 2.96 11.67 -5.34
CA PRO A 76 2.93 12.14 -6.73
C PRO A 76 1.62 12.78 -7.14
N ALA A 77 0.48 12.22 -6.72
CA ALA A 77 -0.83 12.76 -7.07
C ALA A 77 -1.11 14.16 -6.50
N SER A 78 -0.33 14.62 -5.51
CA SER A 78 -0.40 15.99 -4.99
C SER A 78 0.36 17.00 -5.88
N SER A 79 1.12 16.53 -6.88
CA SER A 79 1.91 17.38 -7.77
C SER A 79 1.15 17.67 -9.07
N PRO A 80 0.81 18.94 -9.38
CA PRO A 80 0.19 19.31 -10.66
C PRO A 80 1.01 18.85 -11.87
N ALA A 81 2.34 18.96 -11.80
CA ALA A 81 3.24 18.53 -12.88
C ALA A 81 3.17 17.01 -13.10
N TYR A 82 3.08 16.22 -12.04
CA TYR A 82 2.91 14.77 -12.16
C TYR A 82 1.54 14.41 -12.75
N MET A 83 0.48 15.09 -12.33
CA MET A 83 -0.86 14.88 -12.87
C MET A 83 -0.96 15.30 -14.35
N GLU A 84 -0.21 16.31 -14.77
CA GLU A 84 -0.09 16.65 -16.19
C GLU A 84 0.57 15.52 -17.00
N LEU A 85 1.67 14.93 -16.49
CA LEU A 85 2.29 13.77 -17.14
C LEU A 85 1.32 12.58 -17.19
N PHE A 86 0.57 12.36 -16.12
CA PHE A 86 -0.46 11.34 -16.05
C PHE A 86 -1.55 11.51 -17.11
N SER A 87 -2.04 12.74 -17.31
CA SER A 87 -3.08 13.05 -18.30
C SER A 87 -2.66 12.77 -19.74
N LYS A 88 -1.37 12.83 -20.03
CA LYS A 88 -0.77 12.57 -21.36
C LYS A 88 -0.59 11.08 -21.66
N LEU A 89 -0.87 10.19 -20.69
CA LEU A 89 -0.76 8.77 -20.92
C LEU A 89 -1.84 8.27 -21.88
N PRO A 90 -1.50 7.28 -22.74
CA PRO A 90 -2.46 6.73 -23.69
C PRO A 90 -3.72 6.18 -23.04
N GLU A 91 -4.89 6.39 -23.65
CA GLU A 91 -6.19 5.92 -23.13
C GLU A 91 -6.28 4.39 -22.97
N GLY A 92 -5.56 3.62 -23.77
CA GLY A 92 -5.51 2.15 -23.62
C GLY A 92 -4.90 1.66 -22.31
N ARG A 93 -4.49 2.57 -21.43
CA ARG A 93 -4.07 2.34 -20.05
C ARG A 93 -5.20 2.53 -19.04
N LYS A 94 -6.42 2.77 -19.50
CA LYS A 94 -7.57 2.90 -18.60
C LYS A 94 -7.76 1.62 -17.80
N SER A 95 -8.16 1.79 -16.56
CA SER A 95 -8.49 0.76 -15.60
C SER A 95 -9.40 -0.33 -16.20
N ASP A 96 -9.24 -1.55 -15.68
CA ASP A 96 -10.24 -2.57 -15.91
C ASP A 96 -11.63 -2.04 -15.55
N PRO A 97 -12.65 -2.40 -16.32
CA PRO A 97 -14.00 -1.95 -16.01
C PRO A 97 -14.38 -2.38 -14.57
N PRO A 98 -15.16 -1.57 -13.87
CA PRO A 98 -15.66 -1.95 -12.55
C PRO A 98 -16.40 -3.30 -12.64
N PRO A 99 -16.56 -4.01 -11.51
CA PRO A 99 -17.30 -5.26 -11.49
C PRO A 99 -18.70 -5.04 -12.02
N SER A 100 -19.13 -5.86 -12.97
CA SER A 100 -20.48 -5.88 -13.51
C SER A 100 -21.47 -6.40 -12.48
N THR A 101 -22.77 -6.30 -12.78
CA THR A 101 -23.83 -6.89 -11.94
C THR A 101 -23.62 -8.40 -11.79
N SER A 102 -23.19 -9.11 -12.85
CA SER A 102 -22.89 -10.54 -12.78
C SER A 102 -21.70 -10.87 -11.91
N ASP A 103 -20.70 -9.99 -11.85
CA ASP A 103 -19.53 -10.16 -10.97
C ASP A 103 -19.91 -9.91 -9.51
N ARG A 104 -20.89 -9.07 -9.26
CA ARG A 104 -21.38 -8.75 -7.92
C ARG A 104 -22.49 -9.69 -7.40
N LYS A 105 -22.95 -10.64 -8.19
CA LYS A 105 -24.03 -11.58 -7.80
C LYS A 105 -23.75 -12.42 -6.56
N SER A 106 -22.47 -12.60 -6.21
CA SER A 106 -22.01 -13.26 -4.98
C SER A 106 -20.59 -12.86 -4.65
N PHE A 107 -20.14 -13.07 -3.42
CA PHE A 107 -18.75 -12.84 -3.01
C PHE A 107 -17.75 -13.75 -3.74
N VAL A 108 -18.18 -14.95 -4.11
CA VAL A 108 -17.37 -15.86 -4.94
C VAL A 108 -17.17 -15.26 -6.34
N ALA A 109 -18.24 -14.82 -7.01
CA ALA A 109 -18.15 -14.21 -8.33
C ALA A 109 -17.32 -12.91 -8.31
N TYR A 110 -17.43 -12.12 -7.24
CA TYR A 110 -16.64 -10.91 -7.05
C TYR A 110 -15.14 -11.24 -6.91
N ARG A 111 -14.79 -12.27 -6.16
CA ARG A 111 -13.42 -12.76 -6.03
C ARG A 111 -12.86 -13.28 -7.36
N GLU A 112 -13.66 -14.01 -8.13
CA GLU A 112 -13.30 -14.45 -9.48
C GLU A 112 -13.05 -13.26 -10.43
N TRP A 113 -13.86 -12.20 -10.33
CA TRP A 113 -13.61 -10.95 -11.05
C TRP A 113 -12.27 -10.33 -10.65
N GLN A 114 -11.93 -10.28 -9.36
CA GLN A 114 -10.62 -9.79 -8.90
C GLN A 114 -9.49 -10.58 -9.57
N MET A 115 -9.60 -11.90 -9.64
CA MET A 115 -8.60 -12.76 -10.29
C MET A 115 -8.48 -12.47 -11.79
N ARG A 116 -9.61 -12.39 -12.51
CA ARG A 116 -9.62 -12.09 -13.96
C ARG A 116 -9.07 -10.70 -14.26
N SER A 117 -9.34 -9.75 -13.40
CA SER A 117 -8.83 -8.38 -13.51
C SER A 117 -7.39 -8.25 -13.00
N GLY A 118 -6.72 -9.36 -12.72
CA GLY A 118 -5.36 -9.39 -12.18
C GLY A 118 -5.22 -8.63 -10.87
N LYS A 119 -6.28 -8.46 -10.07
CA LYS A 119 -6.28 -7.87 -8.73
C LYS A 119 -5.97 -8.97 -7.71
N ALA A 120 -5.43 -8.60 -6.56
CA ALA A 120 -5.24 -9.54 -5.46
C ALA A 120 -6.60 -10.11 -5.03
N PRO A 121 -6.81 -11.44 -5.11
CA PRO A 121 -8.10 -12.04 -4.76
C PRO A 121 -8.19 -12.17 -3.23
N PHE A 122 -8.94 -11.28 -2.61
CA PHE A 122 -9.18 -11.36 -1.18
C PHE A 122 -9.95 -12.63 -0.79
N PRO A 123 -9.66 -13.21 0.39
CA PRO A 123 -10.54 -14.23 0.98
C PRO A 123 -11.97 -13.71 1.10
N GLU A 124 -12.97 -14.59 0.95
CA GLU A 124 -14.37 -14.20 1.05
C GLU A 124 -14.70 -13.56 2.40
N SER A 125 -14.12 -14.07 3.48
CA SER A 125 -14.27 -13.50 4.83
C SER A 125 -13.85 -12.03 4.87
N GLU A 126 -12.76 -11.67 4.19
CA GLU A 126 -12.30 -10.29 4.13
C GLU A 126 -13.20 -9.43 3.25
N LEU A 127 -13.66 -9.95 2.11
CA LEU A 127 -14.64 -9.25 1.27
C LEU A 127 -15.94 -8.96 2.03
N ARG A 128 -16.41 -9.88 2.87
CA ARG A 128 -17.59 -9.67 3.74
C ARG A 128 -17.37 -8.64 4.84
N ASN A 129 -16.12 -8.44 5.27
CA ASN A 129 -15.76 -7.34 6.15
C ASN A 129 -15.75 -6.00 5.41
N MET A 130 -15.33 -6.00 4.15
CA MET A 130 -15.21 -4.79 3.32
C MET A 130 -16.54 -4.32 2.72
N PHE A 131 -17.44 -5.24 2.37
CA PHE A 131 -18.68 -4.96 1.65
C PHE A 131 -19.90 -5.48 2.41
N ALA A 132 -21.02 -4.79 2.26
CA ALA A 132 -22.30 -5.29 2.73
C ALA A 132 -22.74 -6.50 1.89
N ALA A 133 -23.47 -7.43 2.51
CA ALA A 133 -24.23 -8.44 1.78
C ALA A 133 -25.68 -7.94 1.63
N ASN A 134 -26.19 -7.91 0.40
CA ASN A 134 -27.59 -7.64 0.15
C ASN A 134 -28.46 -8.84 0.55
N ALA A 135 -29.78 -8.67 0.64
CA ALA A 135 -30.71 -9.72 1.04
C ALA A 135 -30.69 -10.95 0.09
N ASP A 136 -30.36 -10.74 -1.17
CA ASP A 136 -30.19 -11.80 -2.19
C ASP A 136 -28.79 -12.45 -2.19
N GLY A 137 -27.91 -12.07 -1.26
CA GLY A 137 -26.54 -12.57 -1.15
C GLY A 137 -25.53 -11.89 -2.08
N SER A 138 -25.96 -10.92 -2.88
CA SER A 138 -25.07 -10.15 -3.74
C SER A 138 -24.17 -9.19 -2.96
N VAL A 139 -23.06 -8.73 -3.58
CA VAL A 139 -22.09 -7.79 -3.00
C VAL A 139 -22.66 -6.38 -3.07
N GLY A 140 -22.96 -5.82 -1.92
CA GLY A 140 -23.47 -4.47 -1.74
C GLY A 140 -22.40 -3.38 -1.70
N GLU A 141 -22.70 -2.31 -0.98
CA GLU A 141 -21.82 -1.16 -0.86
C GLU A 141 -20.58 -1.46 0.02
N TYR A 142 -19.52 -0.71 -0.21
CA TYR A 142 -18.35 -0.73 0.63
C TYR A 142 -18.67 -0.13 2.01
N LYS A 143 -18.36 -0.88 3.07
CA LYS A 143 -18.71 -0.53 4.45
C LYS A 143 -17.52 -0.47 5.41
N ALA A 144 -16.32 -0.84 4.95
CA ALA A 144 -15.18 -0.93 5.86
C ALA A 144 -14.76 0.43 6.42
N SER A 145 -15.01 1.51 5.69
CA SER A 145 -14.77 2.89 6.13
C SER A 145 -15.57 3.86 5.27
N THR A 146 -15.60 5.14 5.63
CA THR A 146 -16.27 6.19 4.86
C THR A 146 -15.27 7.10 4.14
N PRO A 147 -15.68 7.79 3.04
CA PRO A 147 -14.84 8.80 2.39
C PRO A 147 -14.37 9.90 3.34
N ALA A 148 -15.21 10.31 4.30
CA ALA A 148 -14.88 11.31 5.31
C ALA A 148 -13.73 10.84 6.22
N ILE A 149 -13.76 9.59 6.66
CA ILE A 149 -12.70 8.99 7.49
C ILE A 149 -11.39 8.89 6.68
N HIS A 150 -11.46 8.42 5.43
CA HIS A 150 -10.28 8.38 4.54
C HIS A 150 -9.65 9.76 4.37
N LYS A 151 -10.48 10.78 4.15
CA LYS A 151 -10.03 12.17 4.05
C LYS A 151 -9.36 12.63 5.35
N ALA A 152 -10.02 12.39 6.50
CA ALA A 152 -9.50 12.80 7.81
C ALA A 152 -8.15 12.14 8.14
N ILE A 153 -7.95 10.86 7.79
CA ILE A 153 -6.66 10.17 7.93
C ILE A 153 -5.61 10.82 7.03
N GLY A 154 -5.91 11.06 5.75
CA GLY A 154 -4.96 11.69 4.82
C GLY A 154 -4.56 13.11 5.23
N GLU A 155 -5.50 13.89 5.78
CA GLU A 155 -5.24 15.23 6.34
C GLU A 155 -4.40 15.16 7.61
N GLY A 156 -4.64 14.15 8.45
CA GLY A 156 -3.94 13.91 9.70
C GLY A 156 -2.58 13.22 9.58
N ALA A 157 -2.22 12.75 8.38
CA ALA A 157 -0.91 12.18 8.10
C ALA A 157 0.19 13.25 8.16
N GLU A 158 1.40 12.84 8.55
CA GLU A 158 2.56 13.73 8.63
C GLU A 158 3.64 13.28 7.62
N LYS A 159 4.62 14.17 7.38
CA LYS A 159 5.78 13.82 6.56
C LYS A 159 6.58 12.73 7.24
N ARG A 160 7.03 11.74 6.47
CA ARG A 160 7.83 10.64 7.00
C ARG A 160 9.21 11.12 7.42
N ASP A 161 9.59 10.75 8.65
CA ASP A 161 10.96 10.82 9.14
C ASP A 161 11.34 9.48 9.80
N TYR A 162 12.45 8.91 9.37
CA TYR A 162 12.94 7.62 9.84
C TYR A 162 14.23 7.79 10.67
N SER A 163 14.72 9.03 10.86
CA SER A 163 16.04 9.33 11.43
C SER A 163 16.20 8.91 12.89
N ASN A 164 15.09 8.74 13.63
CA ASN A 164 15.13 8.31 15.03
C ASN A 164 14.75 6.82 15.22
N ILE A 165 14.42 6.10 14.16
CA ILE A 165 14.01 4.69 14.26
C ILE A 165 15.23 3.81 14.49
N ARG A 166 15.37 3.32 15.71
CA ARG A 166 16.54 2.55 16.18
C ARG A 166 16.37 1.04 16.09
N VAL A 167 15.18 0.56 15.75
CA VAL A 167 14.92 -0.86 15.54
C VAL A 167 15.09 -1.25 14.08
N PRO A 168 15.43 -2.52 13.80
CA PRO A 168 15.52 -3.02 12.42
C PRO A 168 14.20 -2.87 11.65
N ILE A 169 14.33 -2.54 10.37
CA ILE A 169 13.21 -2.38 9.43
C ILE A 169 13.33 -3.38 8.29
N LEU A 170 12.23 -4.08 7.99
CA LEU A 170 12.02 -4.80 6.75
C LEU A 170 10.94 -4.07 5.94
N SER A 171 11.25 -3.69 4.71
CA SER A 171 10.31 -2.98 3.85
C SER A 171 10.17 -3.64 2.49
N PHE A 172 8.95 -3.97 2.13
CA PHE A 172 8.59 -4.49 0.81
C PHE A 172 8.02 -3.38 -0.05
N PHE A 173 8.41 -3.36 -1.31
CA PHE A 173 7.87 -2.46 -2.32
C PHE A 173 7.28 -3.24 -3.48
N SER A 174 6.03 -2.96 -3.82
CA SER A 174 5.43 -3.45 -5.05
C SER A 174 5.84 -2.56 -6.23
N TRP A 175 6.33 -3.20 -7.29
CA TRP A 175 6.71 -2.51 -8.51
C TRP A 175 5.90 -3.01 -9.69
N SER A 176 5.26 -2.11 -10.42
CA SER A 176 4.84 -2.43 -11.77
C SER A 176 6.04 -2.34 -12.70
N CYS A 177 6.43 -3.47 -13.24
CA CYS A 177 7.60 -3.53 -14.11
C CYS A 177 7.19 -3.85 -15.54
N SER A 178 7.76 -3.13 -16.52
CA SER A 178 7.83 -3.57 -17.90
C SER A 178 9.23 -4.08 -18.21
N LYS A 179 9.34 -5.21 -18.89
CA LYS A 179 10.61 -5.70 -19.37
C LYS A 179 10.96 -4.94 -20.65
N GLU A 180 12.05 -4.15 -20.64
CA GLU A 180 12.57 -3.51 -21.85
C GLU A 180 13.13 -4.54 -22.84
N LEU A 181 13.25 -4.15 -24.10
CA LEU A 181 13.93 -4.94 -25.16
C LEU A 181 15.39 -5.29 -24.79
N SER A 182 16.02 -4.50 -23.93
CA SER A 182 17.36 -4.72 -23.37
C SER A 182 17.42 -5.87 -22.33
N GLY A 183 16.29 -6.45 -21.94
CA GLY A 183 16.19 -7.43 -20.88
C GLY A 183 16.17 -6.84 -19.47
N LYS A 184 16.38 -5.53 -19.30
CA LYS A 184 16.21 -4.82 -18.04
C LYS A 184 14.74 -4.63 -17.71
N TYR A 185 14.39 -4.77 -16.45
CA TYR A 185 13.07 -4.39 -15.94
C TYR A 185 13.07 -2.88 -15.63
N VAL A 186 12.18 -2.14 -16.29
CA VAL A 186 11.84 -0.77 -15.88
C VAL A 186 10.59 -0.87 -15.03
N CYS A 187 10.76 -0.63 -13.77
CA CYS A 187 9.72 -0.81 -12.79
C CYS A 187 9.14 0.52 -12.36
N ILE A 188 7.82 0.60 -12.26
CA ILE A 188 7.11 1.75 -11.73
C ILE A 188 6.40 1.29 -10.46
N LYS A 189 6.72 1.91 -9.35
CA LYS A 189 5.92 1.77 -8.16
C LYS A 189 4.58 2.48 -8.39
N HIS A 190 3.47 1.77 -8.20
CA HIS A 190 2.17 2.42 -8.15
C HIS A 190 2.02 3.15 -6.83
N PRO A 191 1.96 4.48 -6.85
CA PRO A 191 1.78 5.22 -5.63
C PRO A 191 0.40 5.05 -5.01
N HIS A 192 -0.66 4.78 -5.79
CA HIS A 192 -2.02 4.49 -5.28
C HIS A 192 -2.89 3.71 -6.23
N ARG A 193 -3.83 2.95 -5.62
CA ARG A 193 -4.88 2.19 -6.29
C ARG A 193 -6.00 3.00 -6.90
N ASN A 194 -6.17 4.26 -6.54
CA ASN A 194 -7.17 5.12 -7.18
C ASN A 194 -6.76 5.53 -8.60
N ALA A 195 -5.51 5.36 -8.92
CA ALA A 195 -5.10 5.32 -10.28
C ALA A 195 -4.97 3.84 -10.65
N ASP A 196 -6.01 3.25 -11.19
CA ASP A 196 -6.03 1.96 -11.86
C ASP A 196 -5.09 1.94 -13.07
N ILE A 197 -3.89 2.46 -12.88
CA ILE A 197 -2.84 2.45 -13.87
C ILE A 197 -1.98 1.23 -13.58
N ARG A 198 -2.57 0.08 -13.74
CA ARG A 198 -1.76 -1.02 -14.19
C ARG A 198 -1.28 -0.63 -15.57
N LEU A 199 0.00 -0.32 -15.67
CA LEU A 199 0.69 -0.55 -16.91
C LEU A 199 0.45 -2.01 -17.22
N ARG A 200 -0.57 -2.29 -18.04
CA ARG A 200 -0.77 -3.66 -18.50
C ARG A 200 0.59 -4.10 -19.05
N PRO A 201 1.19 -5.19 -18.59
CA PRO A 201 2.47 -5.66 -19.11
C PRO A 201 2.46 -5.80 -20.64
N GLU A 202 1.26 -5.83 -21.22
CA GLU A 202 0.97 -6.01 -22.63
C GLU A 202 0.82 -4.69 -23.42
N TYR A 203 0.74 -3.52 -22.73
CA TYR A 203 0.61 -2.26 -23.47
C TYR A 203 1.94 -1.90 -24.10
N LYS A 204 2.01 -2.05 -25.42
CA LYS A 204 3.15 -1.61 -26.23
C LYS A 204 2.79 -0.27 -26.89
N PRO A 205 3.45 0.84 -26.51
CA PRO A 205 3.18 2.13 -27.12
C PRO A 205 3.50 2.07 -28.60
N LYS A 206 2.52 2.42 -29.43
CA LYS A 206 2.62 2.35 -30.89
C LYS A 206 3.32 3.58 -31.47
N LYS A 207 3.10 4.76 -30.87
CA LYS A 207 3.59 6.04 -31.35
C LYS A 207 4.80 6.53 -30.55
N ALA A 208 5.66 7.34 -31.16
CA ALA A 208 6.82 7.94 -30.49
C ALA A 208 6.40 8.84 -29.32
N GLU A 209 5.31 9.61 -29.49
CA GLU A 209 4.73 10.49 -28.48
C GLU A 209 4.24 9.70 -27.26
N GLU A 210 3.56 8.57 -27.47
CA GLU A 210 3.13 7.67 -26.39
C GLU A 210 4.33 7.13 -25.59
N ARG A 211 5.40 6.72 -26.30
CA ARG A 211 6.63 6.26 -25.64
C ARG A 211 7.29 7.37 -24.82
N ALA A 212 7.34 8.59 -25.36
CA ALA A 212 7.90 9.74 -24.65
C ALA A 212 7.08 10.10 -23.42
N ALA A 213 5.74 10.13 -23.52
CA ALA A 213 4.84 10.39 -22.39
C ALA A 213 4.99 9.32 -21.29
N MET A 214 5.05 8.05 -21.68
CA MET A 214 5.27 6.95 -20.75
C MET A 214 6.62 7.06 -20.04
N LYS A 215 7.68 7.36 -20.80
CA LYS A 215 9.02 7.53 -20.23
C LYS A 215 9.05 8.67 -19.22
N ALA A 216 8.52 9.84 -19.57
CA ALA A 216 8.49 11.00 -18.68
C ALA A 216 7.71 10.72 -17.39
N PHE A 217 6.57 10.04 -17.50
CA PHE A 217 5.79 9.62 -16.34
C PHE A 217 6.54 8.62 -15.45
N ASN A 218 7.21 7.65 -16.07
CA ASN A 218 7.99 6.63 -15.36
C ASN A 218 9.19 7.26 -14.64
N ASP A 219 9.92 8.15 -15.30
CA ASP A 219 11.07 8.84 -14.70
C ASP A 219 10.62 9.68 -13.48
N ALA A 220 9.49 10.39 -13.59
CA ALA A 220 8.93 11.16 -12.51
C ALA A 220 8.51 10.27 -11.33
N THR A 221 7.84 9.14 -11.60
CA THR A 221 7.45 8.18 -10.56
C THR A 221 8.66 7.59 -9.85
N LEU A 222 9.68 7.18 -10.61
CA LEU A 222 10.91 6.64 -10.07
C LEU A 222 11.65 7.65 -9.16
N ALA A 223 11.61 8.94 -9.50
CA ALA A 223 12.19 9.99 -8.68
C ALA A 223 11.51 10.08 -7.28
N TYR A 224 10.19 9.90 -7.20
CA TYR A 224 9.49 9.84 -5.91
C TYR A 224 9.92 8.60 -5.11
N VAL A 225 9.92 7.45 -5.74
CA VAL A 225 10.30 6.21 -5.06
C VAL A 225 11.73 6.25 -4.53
N ASN A 226 12.66 6.78 -5.31
CA ASN A 226 14.06 6.92 -4.86
C ASN A 226 14.14 7.83 -3.63
N ARG A 227 13.43 8.97 -3.61
CA ARG A 227 13.40 9.85 -2.43
C ARG A 227 12.84 9.15 -1.19
N TRP A 228 11.77 8.36 -1.34
CA TRP A 228 11.20 7.60 -0.21
C TRP A 228 12.18 6.55 0.30
N ASN A 229 12.84 5.81 -0.60
CA ASN A 229 13.84 4.81 -0.23
C ASN A 229 15.05 5.47 0.45
N ASP A 230 15.56 6.57 -0.10
CA ASP A 230 16.67 7.32 0.48
C ASP A 230 16.34 7.84 1.89
N ASN A 231 15.10 8.28 2.10
CA ASN A 231 14.64 8.70 3.41
C ASN A 231 14.54 7.51 4.38
N LEU A 232 13.93 6.40 3.95
CA LEU A 232 13.80 5.20 4.77
C LEU A 232 15.18 4.61 5.16
N LEU A 233 16.16 4.60 4.24
CA LEU A 233 17.51 4.10 4.47
C LEU A 233 18.30 4.91 5.50
N ARG A 234 17.81 6.07 5.94
CA ARG A 234 18.42 6.86 7.02
C ARG A 234 18.14 6.30 8.41
N ALA A 235 17.22 5.34 8.55
CA ALA A 235 16.89 4.74 9.84
C ALA A 235 18.13 4.09 10.49
N PRO A 236 18.55 4.55 11.70
CA PRO A 236 19.76 4.03 12.36
C PRO A 236 19.66 2.55 12.76
N GLY A 237 18.45 2.03 12.92
CA GLY A 237 18.19 0.62 13.21
C GLY A 237 18.55 -0.35 12.07
N GLY A 238 18.87 0.19 10.90
CA GLY A 238 19.15 -0.58 9.69
C GLY A 238 17.88 -0.99 8.94
N VAL A 239 17.99 -1.02 7.62
CA VAL A 239 16.85 -1.29 6.73
C VAL A 239 17.20 -2.38 5.73
N ARG A 240 16.34 -3.39 5.63
CA ARG A 240 16.31 -4.33 4.51
C ARG A 240 15.18 -3.94 3.56
N LEU A 241 15.54 -3.49 2.37
CA LEU A 241 14.59 -3.25 1.28
C LEU A 241 14.43 -4.54 0.45
N VAL A 242 13.20 -4.88 0.14
CA VAL A 242 12.85 -5.99 -0.73
C VAL A 242 11.94 -5.47 -1.85
N ASP A 243 12.47 -5.43 -3.04
CA ASP A 243 11.71 -5.09 -4.24
C ASP A 243 10.99 -6.32 -4.75
N LEU A 244 9.69 -6.20 -5.01
CA LEU A 244 8.85 -7.26 -5.55
C LEU A 244 8.33 -6.83 -6.94
N PRO A 245 9.10 -7.08 -8.01
CA PRO A 245 8.72 -6.70 -9.36
C PRO A 245 7.43 -7.40 -9.79
N GLY A 246 6.46 -6.62 -10.29
CA GLY A 246 5.16 -7.13 -10.74
C GLY A 246 4.19 -7.50 -9.62
N ALA A 247 4.56 -7.29 -8.36
CA ALA A 247 3.65 -7.52 -7.24
C ALA A 247 2.46 -6.55 -7.26
N ASP A 248 1.32 -7.02 -6.77
CA ASP A 248 0.20 -6.15 -6.43
C ASP A 248 0.51 -5.36 -5.15
N HIS A 249 -0.19 -4.25 -4.92
CA HIS A 249 -0.11 -3.49 -3.67
C HIS A 249 -0.33 -4.36 -2.41
N TYR A 250 -1.13 -5.41 -2.52
CA TYR A 250 -1.27 -6.43 -1.48
C TYR A 250 -0.21 -7.53 -1.64
N VAL A 251 1.05 -7.15 -1.44
CA VAL A 251 2.24 -8.01 -1.61
C VAL A 251 2.13 -9.34 -0.86
N PHE A 252 1.45 -9.35 0.28
CA PHE A 252 1.22 -10.55 1.10
C PHE A 252 0.17 -11.51 0.52
N ILE A 253 -0.51 -11.11 -0.56
CA ILE A 253 -1.40 -11.98 -1.34
C ILE A 253 -0.71 -12.38 -2.65
N SER A 254 -0.21 -11.40 -3.40
CA SER A 254 0.38 -11.64 -4.73
C SER A 254 1.74 -12.35 -4.67
N ASN A 255 2.55 -12.06 -3.65
CA ASN A 255 3.91 -12.57 -3.46
C ASN A 255 4.09 -13.21 -2.08
N ARG A 256 3.09 -13.98 -1.65
CA ARG A 256 3.01 -14.54 -0.31
C ARG A 256 4.26 -15.27 0.13
N GLU A 257 4.80 -16.14 -0.71
CA GLU A 257 5.96 -16.96 -0.35
C GLU A 257 7.22 -16.11 -0.17
N ASP A 258 7.46 -15.13 -1.06
CA ASP A 258 8.58 -14.21 -0.94
C ASP A 258 8.49 -13.40 0.34
N VAL A 259 7.31 -12.84 0.63
CA VAL A 259 7.06 -12.05 1.84
C VAL A 259 7.27 -12.90 3.10
N LEU A 260 6.72 -14.12 3.15
CA LEU A 260 6.88 -15.00 4.31
C LEU A 260 8.34 -15.42 4.53
N ASN A 261 9.08 -15.73 3.46
CA ASN A 261 10.48 -16.13 3.56
C ASN A 261 11.35 -14.99 4.08
N GLU A 262 11.19 -13.78 3.56
CA GLU A 262 11.92 -12.60 4.03
C GLU A 262 11.55 -12.24 5.47
N MET A 263 10.28 -12.34 5.86
CA MET A 263 9.87 -12.13 7.25
C MET A 263 10.48 -13.17 8.19
N ARG A 264 10.53 -14.46 7.83
CA ARG A 264 11.20 -15.49 8.63
C ARG A 264 12.68 -15.17 8.85
N VAL A 265 13.38 -14.78 7.77
CA VAL A 265 14.81 -14.38 7.86
C VAL A 265 14.95 -13.14 8.75
N PHE A 266 14.10 -12.15 8.61
CA PHE A 266 14.10 -10.95 9.43
C PHE A 266 13.90 -11.28 10.91
N LEU A 267 12.85 -12.03 11.23
CA LEU A 267 12.51 -12.40 12.62
C LEU A 267 13.61 -13.24 13.28
N SER A 268 14.30 -14.11 12.54
CA SER A 268 15.39 -14.91 13.09
C SER A 268 16.62 -14.10 13.51
N ARG A 269 16.75 -12.87 13.05
CA ARG A 269 17.83 -11.92 13.37
C ARG A 269 17.50 -10.97 14.52
N LEU A 270 16.23 -10.90 14.90
CA LEU A 270 15.77 -10.11 16.06
C LEU A 270 16.00 -10.94 17.33
N ARG A 271 17.18 -10.84 17.93
CA ARG A 271 17.53 -11.50 19.20
C ARG A 271 17.81 -10.49 20.29
#